data_fd203790282e324b125bca082567e9af
#
_entry.id   fd203790282e324b125bca082567e9af
#
_cell.length_a   1.000
_cell.length_b   1.000
_cell.length_c   1.000
_cell.angle_alpha   90.00
_cell.angle_beta   90.00
_cell.angle_gamma   90.00
#
_symmetry.space_group_name_H-M   'P 1'
#
loop_
_entity.id
_entity.type
_entity.pdbx_description
1 polymer ?
#
loop_
_entity_poly.entity_id
_entity_poly.type
_entity_poly.pdbx_seq_one_letter_code
_entity_poly.pdbx_strand_id
1 'polypeptide(L)'
;MAILQRLQAGNRVVMEESAASSVRNDLDEVRALGIEVGGRPASDSFQELEIREIDLPLLLNFLSQVGEDSNMDVIAIAVQDHGVSPQGVSDRIFRFEKMEAMLRRKNTPESFHFLGDEIPEYYLRMRSAVRAVRRTSAIPVLVMDTAFSAILGCLEETPGPSLIVNVGNGHTIAALLVEGKIEGLFEHHTHELTPKKLEEDLRLFVRGELSSQRVYEENGHGVITLKPFPGEIPVIVTGPNRDIFKGMSMKFLYAAPGGNTMMTGPMGLVKAARLRFTQ
;
A
#
# COMPACT_ATOMS: atom_id res chain seq x y z
N MET A 1 1.50 -19.59 0.72
CA MET A 1 1.23 -20.82 1.53
C MET A 1 0.56 -21.92 0.71
N ALA A 2 -0.57 -21.70 0.04
CA ALA A 2 -1.29 -22.74 -0.74
C ALA A 2 -0.45 -23.38 -1.88
N ILE A 3 0.34 -22.61 -2.62
CA ILE A 3 1.20 -23.09 -3.71
C ILE A 3 2.26 -24.06 -3.15
N LEU A 4 2.95 -23.68 -2.08
CA LEU A 4 3.96 -24.55 -1.44
C LEU A 4 3.36 -25.85 -0.92
N GLN A 5 2.14 -25.81 -0.35
CA GLN A 5 1.43 -27.02 0.07
C GLN A 5 1.12 -27.96 -1.12
N ARG A 6 0.76 -27.40 -2.28
CA ARG A 6 0.54 -28.21 -3.48
C ARG A 6 1.82 -28.86 -3.97
N LEU A 7 2.94 -28.13 -3.98
CA LEU A 7 4.24 -28.69 -4.34
C LEU A 7 4.69 -29.79 -3.35
N GLN A 8 4.52 -29.56 -2.04
CA GLN A 8 4.83 -30.55 -0.99
C GLN A 8 3.96 -31.82 -1.13
N ALA A 9 2.74 -31.70 -1.63
CA ALA A 9 1.85 -32.82 -1.93
C ALA A 9 2.21 -33.55 -3.26
N GLY A 10 3.33 -33.18 -3.91
CA GLY A 10 3.80 -33.79 -5.14
C GLY A 10 3.06 -33.31 -6.42
N ASN A 11 2.25 -32.23 -6.32
CA ASN A 11 1.59 -31.70 -7.50
C ASN A 11 2.56 -30.84 -8.32
N ARG A 12 2.46 -30.92 -9.63
CA ARG A 12 3.11 -30.03 -10.56
C ARG A 12 2.39 -28.69 -10.58
N VAL A 13 3.14 -27.59 -10.46
CA VAL A 13 2.61 -26.22 -10.50
C VAL A 13 3.28 -25.47 -11.64
N VAL A 14 2.48 -24.91 -12.52
CA VAL A 14 2.93 -24.06 -13.63
C VAL A 14 2.30 -22.69 -13.46
N MET A 15 3.08 -21.63 -13.59
CA MET A 15 2.63 -20.24 -13.44
C MET A 15 3.06 -19.41 -14.64
N GLU A 16 2.18 -18.53 -15.11
CA GLU A 16 2.58 -17.44 -16.02
C GLU A 16 3.57 -16.51 -15.33
N GLU A 17 4.48 -15.86 -16.06
CA GLU A 17 5.50 -14.96 -15.50
C GLU A 17 4.91 -13.86 -14.61
N SER A 18 3.79 -13.27 -15.04
CA SER A 18 3.09 -12.24 -14.27
C SER A 18 2.55 -12.75 -12.94
N ALA A 19 2.11 -13.99 -12.87
CA ALA A 19 1.65 -14.65 -11.65
C ALA A 19 2.84 -15.11 -10.79
N ALA A 20 3.89 -15.62 -11.41
CA ALA A 20 5.13 -16.05 -10.75
C ALA A 20 5.81 -14.90 -9.99
N SER A 21 5.83 -13.70 -10.58
CA SER A 21 6.36 -12.47 -9.93
C SER A 21 5.62 -12.08 -8.64
N SER A 22 4.41 -12.61 -8.40
CA SER A 22 3.73 -12.44 -7.11
C SER A 22 4.28 -13.32 -5.99
N VAL A 23 5.04 -14.37 -6.35
CA VAL A 23 5.70 -15.28 -5.38
C VAL A 23 7.07 -14.72 -4.97
N ARG A 24 7.87 -14.33 -5.96
CA ARG A 24 9.18 -13.66 -5.81
C ARG A 24 9.42 -12.76 -7.01
N ASN A 25 10.14 -11.65 -6.80
CA ASN A 25 10.52 -10.74 -7.88
C ASN A 25 11.51 -11.40 -8.86
N ASP A 26 12.41 -12.25 -8.36
CA ASP A 26 13.32 -13.04 -9.18
C ASP A 26 12.65 -14.37 -9.58
N LEU A 27 12.44 -14.55 -10.89
CA LEU A 27 11.83 -15.74 -11.43
C LEU A 27 12.71 -17.00 -11.28
N ASP A 28 14.01 -16.85 -11.14
CA ASP A 28 14.90 -17.97 -10.87
C ASP A 28 14.74 -18.49 -9.43
N GLU A 29 14.48 -17.60 -8.48
CA GLU A 29 14.06 -18.01 -7.14
C GLU A 29 12.72 -18.76 -7.17
N VAL A 30 11.77 -18.33 -8.00
CA VAL A 30 10.49 -19.02 -8.18
C VAL A 30 10.71 -20.43 -8.72
N ARG A 31 11.56 -20.59 -9.75
CA ARG A 31 11.94 -21.89 -10.31
C ARG A 31 12.63 -22.78 -9.28
N ALA A 32 13.49 -22.21 -8.45
CA ALA A 32 14.17 -22.92 -7.36
C ALA A 32 13.20 -23.49 -6.30
N LEU A 33 11.99 -22.91 -6.15
CA LEU A 33 10.92 -23.47 -5.32
C LEU A 33 10.23 -24.69 -5.95
N GLY A 34 10.58 -25.08 -7.18
CA GLY A 34 9.94 -26.17 -7.92
C GLY A 34 8.71 -25.75 -8.73
N ILE A 35 8.52 -24.45 -8.95
CA ILE A 35 7.45 -23.90 -9.79
C ILE A 35 7.97 -23.77 -11.23
N GLU A 36 7.25 -24.32 -12.19
CA GLU A 36 7.52 -24.09 -13.60
C GLU A 36 6.98 -22.70 -14.00
N VAL A 37 7.86 -21.84 -14.52
CA VAL A 37 7.47 -20.52 -15.01
C VAL A 37 7.43 -20.54 -16.52
N GLY A 38 6.24 -20.31 -17.09
CA GLY A 38 6.04 -20.33 -18.54
C GLY A 38 4.58 -20.26 -18.95
N GLY A 39 4.30 -20.54 -20.20
CA GLY A 39 2.96 -20.54 -20.76
C GLY A 39 2.09 -21.71 -20.30
N ARG A 40 0.82 -21.67 -20.66
CA ARG A 40 -0.19 -22.68 -20.35
C ARG A 40 0.27 -24.07 -20.82
N PRO A 41 0.25 -25.11 -19.94
CA PRO A 41 0.54 -26.49 -20.36
C PRO A 41 -0.46 -26.97 -21.42
N ALA A 42 0.03 -27.73 -22.40
CA ALA A 42 -0.79 -28.29 -23.47
C ALA A 42 -1.68 -29.47 -23.02
N SER A 43 -1.75 -29.79 -21.75
CA SER A 43 -2.44 -30.96 -21.22
C SER A 43 -3.73 -30.60 -20.50
N ASP A 44 -4.80 -31.34 -20.77
CA ASP A 44 -6.10 -31.20 -20.06
C ASP A 44 -6.08 -31.69 -18.60
N SER A 45 -4.94 -32.22 -18.15
CA SER A 45 -4.76 -32.70 -16.77
C SER A 45 -4.49 -31.59 -15.74
N PHE A 46 -4.39 -30.33 -16.17
CA PHE A 46 -4.19 -29.21 -15.27
C PHE A 46 -5.49 -28.50 -14.91
N GLN A 47 -5.67 -28.24 -13.62
CA GLN A 47 -6.70 -27.31 -13.15
C GLN A 47 -6.15 -25.90 -13.27
N GLU A 48 -6.77 -25.05 -14.09
CA GLU A 48 -6.46 -23.63 -14.17
C GLU A 48 -7.06 -22.88 -13.00
N LEU A 49 -6.26 -22.03 -12.37
CA LEU A 49 -6.68 -21.11 -11.34
C LEU A 49 -6.25 -19.69 -11.72
N GLU A 50 -7.20 -18.82 -11.94
CA GLU A 50 -6.91 -17.40 -12.13
C GLU A 50 -6.75 -16.72 -10.77
N ILE A 51 -5.54 -16.17 -10.53
CA ILE A 51 -5.26 -15.34 -9.34
C ILE A 51 -5.47 -13.89 -9.76
N ARG A 52 -6.40 -13.21 -9.11
CA ARG A 52 -6.70 -11.79 -9.37
C ARG A 52 -6.84 -11.00 -8.07
N GLU A 53 -6.45 -9.74 -8.09
CA GLU A 53 -6.59 -8.84 -6.95
C GLU A 53 -8.05 -8.47 -6.69
N ILE A 54 -8.87 -8.40 -7.75
CA ILE A 54 -10.27 -7.98 -7.69
C ILE A 54 -11.13 -8.84 -8.59
N ASP A 55 -12.23 -9.35 -8.05
CA ASP A 55 -13.31 -9.97 -8.80
C ASP A 55 -14.51 -9.01 -8.85
N LEU A 56 -14.49 -8.08 -9.82
CA LEU A 56 -15.55 -7.08 -9.95
C LEU A 56 -16.93 -7.69 -10.16
N PRO A 57 -17.14 -8.71 -11.02
CA PRO A 57 -18.45 -9.35 -11.17
C PRO A 57 -19.02 -9.89 -9.87
N LEU A 58 -18.17 -10.52 -9.04
CA LEU A 58 -18.58 -11.02 -7.74
C LEU A 58 -19.01 -9.88 -6.79
N LEU A 59 -18.25 -8.77 -6.76
CA LEU A 59 -18.57 -7.60 -5.94
C LEU A 59 -19.88 -6.94 -6.39
N LEU A 60 -20.10 -6.78 -7.69
CA LEU A 60 -21.34 -6.20 -8.23
C LEU A 60 -22.56 -7.09 -7.93
N ASN A 61 -22.41 -8.41 -8.05
CA ASN A 61 -23.45 -9.35 -7.66
C ASN A 61 -23.79 -9.22 -6.16
N PHE A 62 -22.78 -9.11 -5.30
CA PHE A 62 -22.97 -8.89 -3.88
C PHE A 62 -23.73 -7.58 -3.59
N LEU A 63 -23.33 -6.46 -4.20
CA LEU A 63 -24.03 -5.17 -4.06
C LEU A 63 -25.51 -5.28 -4.45
N SER A 64 -25.80 -5.91 -5.58
CA SER A 64 -27.16 -6.15 -6.01
C SER A 64 -27.99 -7.00 -5.01
N GLN A 65 -27.38 -8.01 -4.39
CA GLN A 65 -28.05 -8.85 -3.39
C GLN A 65 -28.40 -8.09 -2.10
N VAL A 66 -27.61 -7.07 -1.73
CA VAL A 66 -27.89 -6.22 -0.56
C VAL A 66 -28.70 -4.98 -0.93
N GLY A 67 -29.17 -4.86 -2.18
CA GLY A 67 -30.03 -3.78 -2.64
C GLY A 67 -29.32 -2.46 -2.94
N GLU A 68 -27.99 -2.50 -3.06
CA GLU A 68 -27.20 -1.32 -3.42
C GLU A 68 -27.12 -1.12 -4.94
N ASP A 69 -27.08 0.14 -5.37
CA ASP A 69 -26.91 0.50 -6.78
C ASP A 69 -25.50 0.17 -7.26
N SER A 70 -25.41 -0.47 -8.41
CA SER A 70 -24.15 -0.79 -9.08
C SER A 70 -23.71 0.22 -10.13
N ASN A 71 -24.47 1.32 -10.33
CA ASN A 71 -24.07 2.42 -11.18
C ASN A 71 -22.90 3.19 -10.51
N MET A 72 -21.78 3.24 -11.21
CA MET A 72 -20.56 3.85 -10.71
C MET A 72 -19.92 4.71 -11.79
N ASP A 73 -19.51 5.92 -11.42
CA ASP A 73 -18.73 6.82 -12.30
C ASP A 73 -17.24 6.48 -12.30
N VAL A 74 -16.76 5.92 -11.17
CA VAL A 74 -15.35 5.57 -10.94
C VAL A 74 -15.24 4.36 -10.05
N ILE A 75 -14.29 3.48 -10.32
CA ILE A 75 -13.87 2.41 -9.42
C ILE A 75 -12.53 2.82 -8.81
N ALA A 76 -12.50 3.02 -7.49
CA ALA A 76 -11.28 3.38 -6.77
C ALA A 76 -10.78 2.18 -5.95
N ILE A 77 -9.51 1.84 -6.10
CA ILE A 77 -8.89 0.63 -5.53
C ILE A 77 -7.69 1.00 -4.68
N ALA A 78 -7.61 0.46 -3.47
CA ALA A 78 -6.39 0.49 -2.68
C ALA A 78 -5.73 -0.90 -2.69
N VAL A 79 -4.47 -0.95 -3.15
CA VAL A 79 -3.67 -2.17 -3.13
C VAL A 79 -2.25 -1.86 -2.69
N GLN A 80 -1.71 -2.64 -1.76
CA GLN A 80 -0.33 -2.50 -1.35
C GLN A 80 0.59 -3.02 -2.47
N ASP A 81 1.46 -2.15 -2.97
CA ASP A 81 2.43 -2.50 -4.01
C ASP A 81 3.78 -1.86 -3.69
N HIS A 82 4.78 -2.68 -3.44
CA HIS A 82 6.14 -2.20 -3.14
C HIS A 82 6.93 -1.87 -4.41
N GLY A 83 6.40 -2.24 -5.57
CA GLY A 83 7.13 -2.25 -6.82
C GLY A 83 8.06 -3.45 -6.94
N VAL A 84 8.40 -3.79 -8.17
CA VAL A 84 9.39 -4.83 -8.49
C VAL A 84 10.73 -4.15 -8.71
N SER A 85 11.69 -4.44 -7.83
CA SER A 85 13.04 -3.92 -7.94
C SER A 85 13.81 -4.61 -9.07
N PRO A 86 14.78 -3.94 -9.70
CA PRO A 86 15.74 -4.58 -10.58
C PRO A 86 16.56 -5.66 -9.82
N GLN A 87 17.04 -6.66 -10.56
CA GLN A 87 17.86 -7.72 -9.98
C GLN A 87 19.06 -7.15 -9.20
N GLY A 88 19.29 -7.66 -7.99
CA GLY A 88 20.37 -7.22 -7.12
C GLY A 88 20.09 -5.94 -6.32
N VAL A 89 18.92 -5.32 -6.49
CA VAL A 89 18.50 -4.16 -5.70
C VAL A 89 17.52 -4.58 -4.62
N SER A 90 17.74 -4.12 -3.38
CA SER A 90 16.81 -4.38 -2.28
C SER A 90 15.44 -3.75 -2.54
N ASP A 91 14.35 -4.53 -2.40
CA ASP A 91 12.97 -4.03 -2.55
C ASP A 91 12.68 -2.85 -1.63
N ARG A 92 13.22 -2.88 -0.41
CA ARG A 92 13.04 -1.81 0.58
C ARG A 92 13.68 -0.50 0.13
N ILE A 93 14.93 -0.56 -0.38
CA ILE A 93 15.65 0.61 -0.91
C ILE A 93 14.92 1.13 -2.15
N PHE A 94 14.61 0.25 -3.10
CA PHE A 94 13.92 0.61 -4.34
C PHE A 94 12.60 1.33 -4.06
N ARG A 95 11.76 0.79 -3.15
CA ARG A 95 10.50 1.41 -2.75
C ARG A 95 10.71 2.84 -2.27
N PHE A 96 11.68 3.07 -1.37
CA PHE A 96 11.94 4.40 -0.81
C PHE A 96 12.49 5.37 -1.84
N GLU A 97 13.40 4.94 -2.72
CA GLU A 97 13.88 5.76 -3.84
C GLU A 97 12.73 6.22 -4.75
N LYS A 98 11.79 5.32 -5.08
CA LYS A 98 10.63 5.67 -5.91
C LYS A 98 9.68 6.63 -5.20
N MET A 99 9.39 6.40 -3.91
CA MET A 99 8.58 7.33 -3.12
C MET A 99 9.25 8.70 -2.99
N GLU A 100 10.56 8.76 -2.74
CA GLU A 100 11.30 10.03 -2.67
C GLU A 100 11.24 10.78 -4.00
N ALA A 101 11.47 10.10 -5.11
CA ALA A 101 11.38 10.71 -6.45
C ALA A 101 9.99 11.30 -6.73
N MET A 102 8.92 10.62 -6.32
CA MET A 102 7.55 11.12 -6.44
C MET A 102 7.32 12.35 -5.56
N LEU A 103 7.74 12.30 -4.29
CA LEU A 103 7.59 13.44 -3.36
C LEU A 103 8.38 14.67 -3.79
N ARG A 104 9.59 14.50 -4.32
CA ARG A 104 10.40 15.60 -4.82
C ARG A 104 9.77 16.28 -6.04
N ARG A 105 8.97 15.54 -6.82
CA ARG A 105 8.22 16.09 -7.97
C ARG A 105 6.95 16.80 -7.50
N LYS A 106 6.18 16.20 -6.57
CA LYS A 106 4.97 16.76 -5.98
C LYS A 106 4.74 16.11 -4.61
N ASN A 107 4.92 16.88 -3.55
CA ASN A 107 4.88 16.37 -2.18
C ASN A 107 3.46 16.36 -1.55
N THR A 108 2.48 15.86 -2.28
CA THR A 108 1.12 15.71 -1.78
C THR A 108 0.68 14.25 -1.75
N PRO A 109 -0.25 13.83 -0.87
CA PRO A 109 -0.75 12.45 -0.83
C PRO A 109 -1.33 11.95 -2.16
N GLU A 110 -1.90 12.87 -2.95
CA GLU A 110 -2.45 12.58 -4.27
C GLU A 110 -1.40 12.14 -5.29
N SER A 111 -0.11 12.37 -5.02
CA SER A 111 0.98 11.91 -5.90
C SER A 111 1.10 10.39 -5.94
N PHE A 112 0.46 9.69 -5.02
CA PHE A 112 0.48 8.23 -4.90
C PHE A 112 -0.80 7.56 -5.41
N HIS A 113 -1.67 8.29 -6.13
CA HIS A 113 -2.76 7.72 -6.88
C HIS A 113 -2.51 7.79 -8.39
N PHE A 114 -3.01 6.81 -9.12
CA PHE A 114 -2.82 6.68 -10.56
C PHE A 114 -4.13 6.33 -11.24
N LEU A 115 -4.38 6.89 -12.42
CA LEU A 115 -5.32 6.29 -13.37
C LEU A 115 -4.64 5.12 -14.09
N GLY A 116 -5.43 4.21 -14.64
CA GLY A 116 -4.93 2.95 -15.16
C GLY A 116 -3.74 3.01 -16.12
N ASP A 117 -3.62 4.07 -16.89
CA ASP A 117 -2.52 4.23 -17.87
C ASP A 117 -1.32 5.01 -17.33
N GLU A 118 -1.46 5.61 -16.14
CA GLU A 118 -0.43 6.39 -15.46
C GLU A 118 0.42 5.56 -14.49
N ILE A 119 0.03 4.29 -14.26
CA ILE A 119 0.69 3.42 -13.28
C ILE A 119 2.11 3.11 -13.73
N PRO A 120 3.14 3.45 -12.94
CA PRO A 120 4.52 3.07 -13.22
C PRO A 120 4.67 1.57 -13.48
N GLU A 121 5.56 1.20 -14.40
CA GLU A 121 5.72 -0.20 -14.83
C GLU A 121 6.11 -1.14 -13.69
N TYR A 122 6.84 -0.64 -12.72
CA TYR A 122 7.27 -1.42 -11.56
C TYR A 122 6.15 -1.74 -10.56
N TYR A 123 4.96 -1.11 -10.63
CA TYR A 123 3.82 -1.42 -9.77
C TYR A 123 2.94 -2.52 -10.40
N LEU A 124 3.38 -3.76 -10.28
CA LEU A 124 2.71 -4.89 -10.95
C LEU A 124 1.36 -5.22 -10.36
N ARG A 125 1.17 -5.13 -9.04
CA ARG A 125 -0.11 -5.42 -8.37
C ARG A 125 -1.15 -4.38 -8.71
N MET A 126 -0.80 -3.09 -8.72
CA MET A 126 -1.70 -2.00 -9.14
C MET A 126 -2.14 -2.20 -10.59
N ARG A 127 -1.19 -2.51 -11.49
CA ARG A 127 -1.49 -2.81 -12.89
C ARG A 127 -2.38 -4.05 -13.05
N SER A 128 -2.15 -5.09 -12.24
CA SER A 128 -2.97 -6.31 -12.23
C SER A 128 -4.40 -6.02 -11.78
N ALA A 129 -4.58 -5.24 -10.71
CA ALA A 129 -5.89 -4.85 -10.20
C ALA A 129 -6.70 -4.06 -11.25
N VAL A 130 -6.08 -3.08 -11.90
CA VAL A 130 -6.72 -2.31 -12.98
C VAL A 130 -7.07 -3.21 -14.17
N ARG A 131 -6.16 -4.09 -14.56
CA ARG A 131 -6.37 -5.02 -15.65
C ARG A 131 -7.55 -5.98 -15.38
N ALA A 132 -7.69 -6.46 -14.13
CA ALA A 132 -8.79 -7.32 -13.72
C ALA A 132 -10.15 -6.60 -13.86
N VAL A 133 -10.24 -5.33 -13.46
CA VAL A 133 -11.46 -4.52 -13.63
C VAL A 133 -11.76 -4.26 -15.11
N ARG A 134 -10.76 -3.84 -15.90
CA ARG A 134 -10.92 -3.51 -17.33
C ARG A 134 -11.33 -4.68 -18.21
N ARG A 135 -11.18 -5.92 -17.76
CA ARG A 135 -11.69 -7.10 -18.48
C ARG A 135 -13.23 -7.16 -18.53
N THR A 136 -13.90 -6.56 -17.56
CA THR A 136 -15.36 -6.68 -17.37
C THR A 136 -16.07 -5.33 -17.32
N SER A 137 -15.34 -4.22 -17.28
CA SER A 137 -15.91 -2.88 -17.16
C SER A 137 -15.08 -1.84 -17.90
N ALA A 138 -15.74 -0.87 -18.50
CA ALA A 138 -15.16 0.33 -19.12
C ALA A 138 -15.10 1.53 -18.14
N ILE A 139 -15.59 1.37 -16.91
CA ILE A 139 -15.60 2.43 -15.90
C ILE A 139 -14.15 2.85 -15.59
N PRO A 140 -13.86 4.16 -15.47
CA PRO A 140 -12.54 4.64 -15.08
C PRO A 140 -12.07 4.04 -13.77
N VAL A 141 -10.79 3.64 -13.72
CA VAL A 141 -10.19 3.03 -12.53
C VAL A 141 -9.10 3.92 -11.98
N LEU A 142 -9.25 4.30 -10.72
CA LEU A 142 -8.22 4.93 -9.91
C LEU A 142 -7.62 3.89 -8.97
N VAL A 143 -6.29 3.84 -8.89
CA VAL A 143 -5.60 2.94 -7.95
C VAL A 143 -4.63 3.72 -7.08
N MET A 144 -4.49 3.30 -5.82
CA MET A 144 -3.62 3.93 -4.82
C MET A 144 -3.01 2.88 -3.89
N ASP A 145 -1.84 3.17 -3.30
CA ASP A 145 -1.31 2.33 -2.22
C ASP A 145 -2.21 2.44 -0.97
N THR A 146 -2.40 1.32 -0.27
CA THR A 146 -3.28 1.23 0.90
C THR A 146 -2.89 2.19 2.03
N ALA A 147 -1.60 2.39 2.26
CA ALA A 147 -1.12 3.28 3.31
C ALA A 147 -1.41 4.75 2.96
N PHE A 148 -1.17 5.14 1.72
CA PHE A 148 -1.46 6.52 1.28
C PHE A 148 -2.96 6.80 1.20
N SER A 149 -3.79 5.81 0.86
CA SER A 149 -5.24 6.00 0.94
C SER A 149 -5.69 6.21 2.39
N ALA A 150 -5.13 5.46 3.35
CA ALA A 150 -5.44 5.67 4.77
C ALA A 150 -4.96 7.04 5.26
N ILE A 151 -3.76 7.48 4.87
CA ILE A 151 -3.24 8.82 5.21
C ILE A 151 -4.15 9.91 4.64
N LEU A 152 -4.54 9.80 3.38
CA LEU A 152 -5.43 10.79 2.73
C LEU A 152 -6.81 10.84 3.39
N GLY A 153 -7.33 9.69 3.85
CA GLY A 153 -8.59 9.64 4.60
C GLY A 153 -8.52 10.28 5.99
N CYS A 154 -7.37 10.22 6.65
CA CYS A 154 -7.17 10.91 7.93
C CYS A 154 -7.19 12.44 7.79
N LEU A 155 -6.83 12.98 6.64
CA LEU A 155 -6.83 14.43 6.38
C LEU A 155 -8.22 15.07 6.34
N GLU A 156 -9.28 14.30 6.29
CA GLU A 156 -10.65 14.83 6.40
C GLU A 156 -10.91 15.45 7.79
N GLU A 157 -10.23 14.96 8.83
CA GLU A 157 -10.46 15.34 10.21
C GLU A 157 -9.38 16.28 10.79
N THR A 158 -8.30 16.54 10.02
CA THR A 158 -7.13 17.28 10.53
C THR A 158 -6.64 18.35 9.54
N PRO A 159 -7.17 19.57 9.62
CA PRO A 159 -6.83 20.64 8.66
C PRO A 159 -5.45 21.29 8.89
N GLY A 160 -4.76 20.99 9.98
CA GLY A 160 -3.46 21.61 10.36
C GLY A 160 -2.26 20.67 10.15
N PRO A 161 -1.06 21.12 10.58
CA PRO A 161 0.11 20.23 10.64
C PRO A 161 -0.18 19.00 11.47
N SER A 162 0.19 17.82 10.98
CA SER A 162 -0.10 16.56 11.65
C SER A 162 0.92 15.48 11.30
N LEU A 163 1.17 14.59 12.25
CA LEU A 163 1.86 13.34 12.04
C LEU A 163 0.81 12.24 11.94
N ILE A 164 0.58 11.74 10.73
CA ILE A 164 -0.37 10.64 10.51
C ILE A 164 0.40 9.33 10.49
N VAL A 165 -0.03 8.37 11.33
CA VAL A 165 0.62 7.06 11.45
C VAL A 165 -0.39 5.96 11.15
N ASN A 166 -0.18 5.24 10.07
CA ASN A 166 -0.92 4.02 9.72
C ASN A 166 -0.14 2.80 10.21
N VAL A 167 -0.65 2.14 11.26
CA VAL A 167 -0.05 0.92 11.81
C VAL A 167 -0.73 -0.29 11.18
N GLY A 168 -0.21 -0.71 10.03
CA GLY A 168 -0.72 -1.84 9.26
C GLY A 168 -0.31 -3.20 9.83
N ASN A 169 -0.76 -4.29 9.20
CA ASN A 169 -0.38 -5.65 9.61
C ASN A 169 1.09 -5.95 9.33
N GLY A 170 1.59 -5.60 8.16
CA GLY A 170 2.98 -5.82 7.77
C GLY A 170 3.87 -4.60 7.99
N HIS A 171 3.35 -3.42 7.69
CA HIS A 171 4.11 -2.17 7.66
C HIS A 171 3.43 -1.06 8.45
N THR A 172 4.23 -0.31 9.18
CA THR A 172 3.86 0.94 9.80
C THR A 172 4.46 2.07 8.97
N ILE A 173 3.61 2.96 8.47
CA ILE A 173 4.03 4.15 7.73
C ILE A 173 3.57 5.41 8.46
N ALA A 174 4.48 6.37 8.61
CA ALA A 174 4.18 7.68 9.16
C ALA A 174 4.43 8.77 8.11
N ALA A 175 3.49 9.70 7.99
CA ALA A 175 3.61 10.87 7.12
C ALA A 175 3.57 12.15 7.97
N LEU A 176 4.59 12.98 7.83
CA LEU A 176 4.62 14.33 8.38
C LEU A 176 3.96 15.27 7.36
N LEU A 177 2.82 15.83 7.74
CA LEU A 177 2.05 16.72 6.87
C LEU A 177 2.05 18.14 7.41
N VAL A 178 2.31 19.10 6.53
CA VAL A 178 2.24 20.53 6.81
C VAL A 178 1.55 21.21 5.63
N GLU A 179 0.47 21.93 5.89
CA GLU A 179 -0.31 22.62 4.85
C GLU A 179 -0.75 21.69 3.69
N GLY A 180 -1.15 20.46 4.02
CA GLY A 180 -1.56 19.44 3.04
C GLY A 180 -0.43 18.81 2.25
N LYS A 181 0.83 19.17 2.53
CA LYS A 181 2.03 18.62 1.89
C LYS A 181 2.70 17.58 2.77
N ILE A 182 3.20 16.53 2.16
CA ILE A 182 4.05 15.54 2.83
C ILE A 182 5.46 16.12 2.91
N GLU A 183 5.89 16.45 4.12
CA GLU A 183 7.23 16.96 4.41
C GLU A 183 8.19 15.85 4.89
N GLY A 184 7.66 14.66 5.13
CA GLY A 184 8.45 13.48 5.42
C GLY A 184 7.63 12.21 5.40
N LEU A 185 8.31 11.08 5.17
CA LEU A 185 7.77 9.72 5.27
C LEU A 185 8.74 8.84 6.06
N PHE A 186 8.19 7.98 6.89
CA PHE A 186 8.90 6.92 7.60
C PHE A 186 8.14 5.61 7.41
N GLU A 187 8.84 4.50 7.13
CA GLU A 187 8.22 3.18 7.02
C GLU A 187 9.09 2.11 7.68
N HIS A 188 8.45 1.26 8.47
CA HIS A 188 9.08 0.14 9.14
C HIS A 188 8.18 -1.10 9.13
N HIS A 189 8.74 -2.29 9.28
CA HIS A 189 7.95 -3.49 9.50
C HIS A 189 7.27 -3.43 10.87
N THR A 190 5.94 -3.63 10.91
CA THR A 190 5.16 -3.49 12.16
C THR A 190 5.61 -4.46 13.26
N HIS A 191 5.99 -5.70 12.89
CA HIS A 191 6.39 -6.74 13.85
C HIS A 191 7.74 -6.49 14.51
N GLU A 192 8.57 -5.59 13.96
CA GLU A 192 9.86 -5.17 14.54
C GLU A 192 9.69 -4.01 15.54
N LEU A 193 8.49 -3.43 15.63
CA LEU A 193 8.24 -2.24 16.43
C LEU A 193 7.66 -2.60 17.81
N THR A 194 8.31 -2.09 18.84
CA THR A 194 7.73 -1.98 20.19
C THR A 194 7.17 -0.56 20.40
N PRO A 195 6.26 -0.33 21.37
CA PRO A 195 5.78 1.02 21.68
C PRO A 195 6.92 2.01 21.90
N LYS A 196 7.93 1.62 22.68
CA LYS A 196 9.10 2.48 23.00
C LYS A 196 9.91 2.83 21.75
N LYS A 197 10.20 1.82 20.90
CA LYS A 197 10.96 2.04 19.66
C LYS A 197 10.22 2.95 18.71
N LEU A 198 8.94 2.67 18.45
CA LEU A 198 8.13 3.49 17.56
C LEU A 198 8.04 4.93 18.04
N GLU A 199 7.83 5.15 19.36
CA GLU A 199 7.78 6.50 19.94
C GLU A 199 9.11 7.24 19.75
N GLU A 200 10.26 6.59 19.99
CA GLU A 200 11.58 7.16 19.77
C GLU A 200 11.79 7.54 18.31
N ASP A 201 11.50 6.60 17.39
CA ASP A 201 11.67 6.81 15.95
C ASP A 201 10.78 7.94 15.43
N LEU A 202 9.51 8.03 15.87
CA LEU A 202 8.61 9.10 15.46
C LEU A 202 9.08 10.48 15.98
N ARG A 203 9.64 10.56 17.19
CA ARG A 203 10.19 11.81 17.74
C ARG A 203 11.42 12.27 16.95
N LEU A 204 12.33 11.36 16.62
CA LEU A 204 13.51 11.64 15.80
C LEU A 204 13.10 11.99 14.35
N PHE A 205 12.12 11.29 13.80
CA PHE A 205 11.60 11.55 12.46
C PHE A 205 11.06 12.97 12.30
N VAL A 206 10.17 13.38 13.18
CA VAL A 206 9.58 14.73 13.13
C VAL A 206 10.64 15.83 13.20
N ARG A 207 11.71 15.63 13.99
CA ARG A 207 12.85 16.55 14.10
C ARG A 207 13.86 16.46 12.95
N GLY A 208 13.72 15.46 12.05
CA GLY A 208 14.66 15.23 10.96
C GLY A 208 15.99 14.61 11.43
N GLU A 209 16.01 13.99 12.59
CA GLU A 209 17.18 13.37 13.22
C GLU A 209 17.27 11.85 12.96
N LEU A 210 16.20 11.24 12.43
CA LEU A 210 16.17 9.82 12.08
C LEU A 210 16.84 9.60 10.71
N SER A 211 17.85 8.75 10.64
CA SER A 211 18.51 8.43 9.38
C SER A 211 17.91 7.22 8.69
N SER A 212 17.83 7.26 7.35
CA SER A 212 17.36 6.14 6.55
C SER A 212 18.22 4.88 6.73
N GLN A 213 19.54 5.06 6.90
CA GLN A 213 20.46 3.95 7.15
C GLN A 213 20.12 3.23 8.47
N ARG A 214 19.89 3.95 9.57
CA ARG A 214 19.48 3.36 10.86
C ARG A 214 18.19 2.54 10.70
N VAL A 215 17.17 3.12 10.06
CA VAL A 215 15.90 2.40 9.84
C VAL A 215 16.11 1.14 9.03
N TYR A 216 16.95 1.20 7.99
CA TYR A 216 17.24 0.05 7.13
C TYR A 216 18.00 -1.06 7.87
N GLU A 217 19.01 -0.71 8.67
CA GLU A 217 19.79 -1.65 9.49
C GLU A 217 18.94 -2.34 10.56
N GLU A 218 17.89 -1.67 11.03
CA GLU A 218 16.90 -2.20 11.98
C GLU A 218 15.72 -2.93 11.29
N ASN A 219 15.92 -3.42 10.06
CA ASN A 219 14.93 -4.08 9.21
C ASN A 219 13.74 -3.22 8.77
N GLY A 220 13.79 -1.89 8.88
CA GLY A 220 12.80 -1.01 8.31
C GLY A 220 13.04 -0.75 6.81
N HIS A 221 12.19 0.06 6.23
CA HIS A 221 12.31 0.46 4.82
C HIS A 221 13.15 1.74 4.67
N GLY A 222 12.92 2.74 5.51
CA GLY A 222 13.68 3.98 5.48
C GLY A 222 12.90 5.19 5.98
N VAL A 223 13.52 6.36 5.80
CA VAL A 223 12.94 7.65 6.10
C VAL A 223 13.27 8.65 5.00
N ILE A 224 12.31 9.49 4.65
CA ILE A 224 12.48 10.65 3.76
C ILE A 224 12.14 11.87 4.60
N THR A 225 13.04 12.84 4.70
CA THR A 225 12.80 14.12 5.35
C THR A 225 13.02 15.23 4.33
N LEU A 226 11.94 15.87 3.89
CA LEU A 226 12.00 17.05 3.02
C LEU A 226 12.15 18.31 3.88
N LYS A 227 11.33 18.41 4.94
CA LYS A 227 11.38 19.52 5.89
C LYS A 227 11.02 19.03 7.29
N PRO A 228 11.91 19.16 8.29
CA PRO A 228 11.60 18.80 9.66
C PRO A 228 10.59 19.77 10.30
N PHE A 229 9.89 19.29 11.34
CA PHE A 229 8.95 20.09 12.12
C PHE A 229 9.33 20.00 13.61
N PRO A 230 10.13 20.93 14.14
CA PRO A 230 10.68 20.84 15.51
C PRO A 230 9.68 21.17 16.62
N GLY A 231 8.45 21.52 16.28
CA GLY A 231 7.39 21.87 17.24
C GLY A 231 6.59 20.67 17.74
N GLU A 232 5.65 20.93 18.65
CA GLU A 232 4.61 19.95 18.99
C GLU A 232 3.67 19.77 17.80
N ILE A 233 3.33 18.52 17.49
CA ILE A 233 2.48 18.18 16.37
C ILE A 233 1.41 17.18 16.80
N PRO A 234 0.13 17.37 16.42
CA PRO A 234 -0.90 16.37 16.63
C PRO A 234 -0.55 15.05 15.95
N VAL A 235 -0.67 13.95 16.68
CA VAL A 235 -0.45 12.61 16.16
C VAL A 235 -1.79 11.93 15.92
N ILE A 236 -2.04 11.57 14.68
CA ILE A 236 -3.27 10.91 14.23
C ILE A 236 -2.94 9.48 13.85
N VAL A 237 -3.63 8.53 14.44
CA VAL A 237 -3.31 7.10 14.30
C VAL A 237 -4.45 6.34 13.67
N THR A 238 -4.10 5.50 12.70
CA THR A 238 -5.02 4.59 12.03
C THR A 238 -4.38 3.21 11.86
N GLY A 239 -5.11 2.29 11.27
CA GLY A 239 -4.64 0.94 10.98
C GLY A 239 -5.06 -0.11 12.01
N PRO A 240 -4.94 -1.40 11.63
CA PRO A 240 -5.40 -2.52 12.48
C PRO A 240 -4.60 -2.68 13.78
N ASN A 241 -3.30 -2.35 13.77
CA ASN A 241 -2.42 -2.48 14.95
C ASN A 241 -2.19 -1.16 15.70
N ARG A 242 -3.05 -0.15 15.50
CA ARG A 242 -2.98 1.18 16.13
C ARG A 242 -2.88 1.16 17.67
N ASP A 243 -3.34 0.07 18.30
CA ASP A 243 -3.31 -0.05 19.76
C ASP A 243 -1.90 -0.13 20.35
N ILE A 244 -0.86 -0.28 19.55
CA ILE A 244 0.54 -0.10 19.99
C ILE A 244 0.75 1.26 20.63
N PHE A 245 0.02 2.29 20.22
CA PHE A 245 0.09 3.65 20.80
C PHE A 245 -0.36 3.75 22.24
N LYS A 246 -1.19 2.81 22.74
CA LYS A 246 -1.59 2.76 24.16
C LYS A 246 -0.42 2.52 25.11
N GLY A 247 0.68 1.94 24.61
CA GLY A 247 1.92 1.73 25.38
C GLY A 247 2.93 2.88 25.31
N MET A 248 2.56 4.04 24.71
CA MET A 248 3.43 5.20 24.53
C MET A 248 3.07 6.34 25.48
N SER A 249 4.02 7.25 25.71
CA SER A 249 3.77 8.51 26.44
C SER A 249 3.27 9.63 25.51
N MET A 250 3.39 9.46 24.20
CA MET A 250 2.98 10.41 23.17
C MET A 250 1.45 10.54 23.15
N LYS A 251 0.96 11.80 23.14
CA LYS A 251 -0.47 12.06 22.94
C LYS A 251 -0.87 11.78 21.50
N PHE A 252 -1.98 11.12 21.30
CA PHE A 252 -2.48 10.76 19.97
C PHE A 252 -4.01 10.78 19.93
N LEU A 253 -4.55 10.84 18.72
CA LEU A 253 -5.97 10.68 18.40
C LEU A 253 -6.15 9.54 17.40
N TYR A 254 -7.19 8.74 17.55
CA TYR A 254 -7.58 7.80 16.51
C TYR A 254 -8.36 8.51 15.42
N ALA A 255 -7.94 8.35 14.17
CA ALA A 255 -8.72 8.76 13.02
C ALA A 255 -9.99 7.89 12.91
N ALA A 256 -11.14 8.51 12.77
CA ALA A 256 -12.41 7.82 12.62
C ALA A 256 -13.34 8.49 11.60
N PRO A 257 -12.89 8.74 10.35
CA PRO A 257 -13.73 9.39 9.35
C PRO A 257 -15.01 8.58 9.15
N GLY A 258 -16.16 9.27 9.14
CA GLY A 258 -17.46 8.60 9.14
C GLY A 258 -17.77 7.80 10.40
N GLY A 259 -17.08 8.09 11.53
CA GLY A 259 -17.30 7.45 12.83
C GLY A 259 -16.59 6.10 13.02
N ASN A 260 -15.76 5.66 12.07
CA ASN A 260 -15.07 4.37 12.16
C ASN A 260 -13.65 4.44 11.57
N THR A 261 -12.67 4.00 12.35
CA THR A 261 -11.25 3.95 11.92
C THR A 261 -11.03 3.06 10.67
N MET A 262 -11.86 2.05 10.44
CA MET A 262 -11.79 1.20 9.26
C MET A 262 -12.12 1.96 7.96
N MET A 263 -12.74 3.14 8.07
CA MET A 263 -13.12 3.96 6.93
C MET A 263 -11.98 4.85 6.41
N THR A 264 -10.82 4.91 7.08
CA THR A 264 -9.73 5.78 6.63
C THR A 264 -9.28 5.47 5.18
N GLY A 265 -9.07 4.19 4.84
CA GLY A 265 -8.75 3.77 3.47
C GLY A 265 -9.86 4.12 2.46
N PRO A 266 -11.09 3.65 2.64
CA PRO A 266 -12.21 3.98 1.75
C PRO A 266 -12.45 5.49 1.58
N MET A 267 -12.44 6.27 2.66
CA MET A 267 -12.61 7.73 2.59
C MET A 267 -11.47 8.42 1.84
N GLY A 268 -10.24 7.93 2.00
CA GLY A 268 -9.10 8.42 1.22
C GLY A 268 -9.24 8.14 -0.28
N LEU A 269 -9.75 6.97 -0.66
CA LEU A 269 -10.05 6.66 -2.06
C LEU A 269 -11.15 7.57 -2.64
N VAL A 270 -12.24 7.82 -1.88
CA VAL A 270 -13.28 8.76 -2.29
C VAL A 270 -12.71 10.16 -2.49
N LYS A 271 -11.85 10.63 -1.56
CA LYS A 271 -11.18 11.91 -1.67
C LYS A 271 -10.27 11.98 -2.90
N ALA A 272 -9.46 10.95 -3.14
CA ALA A 272 -8.61 10.86 -4.32
C ALA A 272 -9.42 10.91 -5.62
N ALA A 273 -10.53 10.18 -5.68
CA ALA A 273 -11.44 10.21 -6.83
C ALA A 273 -12.04 11.61 -7.06
N ARG A 274 -12.54 12.24 -6.00
CA ARG A 274 -13.08 13.64 -6.09
C ARG A 274 -12.02 14.61 -6.60
N LEU A 275 -10.80 14.57 -6.06
CA LEU A 275 -9.71 15.44 -6.51
C LEU A 275 -9.32 15.22 -7.97
N ARG A 276 -9.57 14.04 -8.52
CA ARG A 276 -9.19 13.67 -9.89
C ARG A 276 -10.28 13.92 -10.91
N PHE A 277 -11.56 13.78 -10.55
CA PHE A 277 -12.68 13.76 -11.50
C PHE A 277 -13.66 14.94 -11.34
N THR A 278 -13.56 15.76 -10.27
CA THR A 278 -14.45 16.91 -10.03
C THR A 278 -13.76 18.26 -10.22
N GLN A 279 -12.63 18.30 -10.93
CA GLN A 279 -11.97 19.56 -11.33
C GLN A 279 -12.58 20.13 -12.60
#